data_8bb06b8c48e1216987b28d25ff523987
#
_entry.id   8bb06b8c48e1216987b28d25ff523987
#
_cell.length_a   1.000
_cell.length_b   1.000
_cell.length_c   1.000
_cell.angle_alpha   90.00
_cell.angle_beta   90.00
_cell.angle_gamma   90.00
#
_symmetry.space_group_name_H-M   'P 1'
#
loop_
_entity.id
_entity.type
_entity.pdbx_description
1 polymer ?
#
loop_
_entity_poly.entity_id
_entity_poly.type
_entity_poly.pdbx_seq_one_letter_code
_entity_poly.pdbx_strand_id
1 'polypeptide(L)'
;LFIYSLLTGRRALPIRNRDVKLVVFCAAEGGMGCTSAAIAFARELTRFHGKKVLYISLEEMESTLEYMGAFPEGKSISEYLYYLFQEKERKQIPFIESFLVFDCYGVDSFLPSPGRNALRSLDSEEMQYFISAVMDTDRYDFLVIDAGSGMDNSILSCYEMADNICM
;
A
#
# COMPACT_ATOMS: atom_id res chain seq x y z
N LEU A 1 14.90 -8.21 14.22
CA LEU A 1 14.10 -8.90 13.20
C LEU A 1 14.30 -10.42 13.26
N PHE A 2 15.56 -10.92 13.29
CA PHE A 2 15.84 -12.35 13.33
C PHE A 2 15.36 -13.04 14.62
N ILE A 3 15.42 -12.35 15.75
CA ILE A 3 15.01 -12.85 17.07
C ILE A 3 13.48 -13.00 17.16
N TYR A 4 12.71 -12.12 16.51
CA TYR A 4 11.25 -12.16 16.53
C TYR A 4 10.70 -13.37 15.75
N SER A 5 11.32 -13.75 14.64
CA SER A 5 10.91 -14.92 13.85
C SER A 5 11.17 -16.25 14.57
N LEU A 6 12.22 -16.32 15.39
CA LEU A 6 12.54 -17.49 16.22
C LEU A 6 11.55 -17.71 17.36
N LEU A 7 10.98 -16.63 17.91
CA LEU A 7 10.04 -16.68 19.03
C LEU A 7 8.59 -16.96 18.61
N THR A 8 8.22 -16.61 17.38
CA THR A 8 6.83 -16.73 16.92
C THR A 8 6.53 -17.96 16.08
N GLY A 9 7.55 -18.76 15.70
CA GLY A 9 7.38 -19.97 14.89
C GLY A 9 6.80 -19.69 13.49
N ARG A 10 6.76 -18.43 13.04
CA ARG A 10 6.22 -18.04 11.74
C ARG A 10 7.17 -18.49 10.63
N ARG A 11 6.61 -19.09 9.59
CA ARG A 11 7.33 -19.41 8.35
C ARG A 11 8.05 -18.17 7.85
N ALA A 12 9.32 -18.33 7.48
CA ALA A 12 10.05 -17.28 6.78
C ALA A 12 9.23 -16.82 5.57
N LEU A 13 8.98 -15.51 5.49
CA LEU A 13 8.38 -14.92 4.30
C LEU A 13 9.22 -15.34 3.09
N PRO A 14 8.61 -15.59 1.91
CA PRO A 14 9.35 -15.96 0.71
C PRO A 14 10.47 -14.94 0.49
N ILE A 15 11.65 -15.44 0.09
CA ILE A 15 12.82 -14.59 -0.17
C ILE A 15 12.41 -13.58 -1.23
N ARG A 16 12.35 -12.32 -0.83
CA ARG A 16 11.99 -11.19 -1.66
C ARG A 16 13.13 -10.96 -2.66
N ASN A 17 12.96 -11.42 -3.88
CA ASN A 17 13.97 -11.28 -4.95
C ASN A 17 13.73 -9.99 -5.76
N ARG A 18 13.43 -8.83 -5.08
CA ARG A 18 13.00 -7.61 -5.76
C ARG A 18 13.54 -6.34 -5.13
N ASP A 19 13.84 -5.40 -6.03
CA ASP A 19 14.33 -4.06 -5.68
C ASP A 19 13.24 -3.09 -5.20
N VAL A 20 11.95 -3.50 -5.15
CA VAL A 20 10.85 -2.67 -4.68
C VAL A 20 10.93 -2.47 -3.17
N LYS A 21 10.96 -1.23 -2.73
CA LYS A 21 11.03 -0.86 -1.32
C LYS A 21 9.65 -0.57 -0.74
N LEU A 22 9.32 -1.19 0.38
CA LEU A 22 8.11 -0.93 1.15
C LEU A 22 8.42 0.00 2.32
N VAL A 23 7.84 1.19 2.29
CA VAL A 23 7.97 2.19 3.36
C VAL A 23 6.60 2.41 3.97
N VAL A 24 6.49 2.22 5.27
CA VAL A 24 5.24 2.40 6.02
C VAL A 24 5.36 3.62 6.91
N PHE A 25 4.42 4.54 6.79
CA PHE A 25 4.24 5.68 7.66
C PHE A 25 3.19 5.37 8.70
N CYS A 26 3.48 5.68 9.97
CA CYS A 26 2.54 5.52 11.07
C CYS A 26 2.67 6.67 12.06
N ALA A 27 1.66 6.84 12.90
CA ALA A 27 1.66 7.83 13.96
C ALA A 27 1.10 7.22 15.25
N ALA A 28 1.56 7.72 16.39
CA ALA A 28 1.04 7.30 17.70
C ALA A 28 -0.42 7.75 17.91
N GLU A 29 -0.79 8.90 17.36
CA GLU A 29 -2.13 9.50 17.47
C GLU A 29 -2.56 10.10 16.15
N GLY A 30 -3.88 10.21 15.95
CA GLY A 30 -4.46 10.90 14.80
C GLY A 30 -4.08 12.38 14.75
N GLY A 31 -3.99 12.95 13.56
CA GLY A 31 -3.71 14.38 13.37
C GLY A 31 -2.22 14.78 13.48
N MET A 32 -1.29 13.84 13.65
CA MET A 32 0.16 14.13 13.73
C MET A 32 0.82 14.35 12.36
N GLY A 33 0.05 14.37 11.27
CA GLY A 33 0.58 14.67 9.94
C GLY A 33 1.17 13.47 9.22
N CYS A 34 0.85 12.25 9.64
CA CYS A 34 1.30 11.00 9.01
C CYS A 34 1.03 10.99 7.51
N THR A 35 -0.23 11.20 7.11
CA THR A 35 -0.67 11.26 5.72
C THR A 35 0.08 12.33 4.92
N SER A 36 0.22 13.54 5.48
CA SER A 36 0.96 14.63 4.83
C SER A 36 2.43 14.27 4.63
N ALA A 37 3.05 13.62 5.60
CA ALA A 37 4.44 13.17 5.52
C ALA A 37 4.62 12.06 4.48
N ALA A 38 3.72 11.07 4.45
CA ALA A 38 3.74 9.97 3.49
C ALA A 38 3.61 10.47 2.05
N ILE A 39 2.65 11.37 1.79
CA ILE A 39 2.43 11.97 0.48
C ILE A 39 3.61 12.86 0.06
N ALA A 40 4.13 13.69 0.98
CA ALA A 40 5.29 14.53 0.70
C ALA A 40 6.51 13.68 0.33
N PHE A 41 6.74 12.58 1.05
CA PHE A 41 7.82 11.64 0.75
C PHE A 41 7.63 10.97 -0.62
N ALA A 42 6.43 10.50 -0.94
CA ALA A 42 6.12 9.91 -2.23
C ALA A 42 6.38 10.89 -3.40
N ARG A 43 5.94 12.15 -3.24
CA ARG A 43 6.17 13.22 -4.22
C ARG A 43 7.63 13.59 -4.37
N GLU A 44 8.38 13.62 -3.28
CA GLU A 44 9.83 13.85 -3.29
C GLU A 44 10.55 12.79 -4.12
N LEU A 45 10.27 11.52 -3.88
CA LEU A 45 10.83 10.40 -4.63
C LEU A 45 10.53 10.50 -6.12
N THR A 46 9.29 10.83 -6.47
CA THR A 46 8.87 10.93 -7.88
C THR A 46 9.50 12.14 -8.56
N ARG A 47 9.37 13.32 -7.94
CA ARG A 47 9.75 14.59 -8.58
C ARG A 47 11.25 14.79 -8.68
N PHE A 48 12.01 14.48 -7.62
CA PHE A 48 13.43 14.79 -7.54
C PHE A 48 14.33 13.57 -7.76
N HIS A 49 13.83 12.38 -7.55
CA HIS A 49 14.61 11.14 -7.70
C HIS A 49 14.18 10.27 -8.88
N GLY A 50 13.15 10.68 -9.63
CA GLY A 50 12.67 9.96 -10.82
C GLY A 50 12.17 8.55 -10.52
N LYS A 51 11.72 8.31 -9.27
CA LYS A 51 11.24 6.99 -8.84
C LYS A 51 9.77 6.80 -9.18
N LYS A 52 9.40 5.57 -9.51
CA LYS A 52 8.01 5.16 -9.67
C LYS A 52 7.44 4.77 -8.32
N VAL A 53 6.44 5.49 -7.86
CA VAL A 53 5.89 5.36 -6.50
C VAL A 53 4.40 5.07 -6.55
N LEU A 54 3.97 4.05 -5.81
CA LEU A 54 2.57 3.82 -5.48
C LEU A 54 2.34 4.21 -4.03
N TYR A 55 1.41 5.15 -3.80
CA TYR A 55 0.92 5.51 -2.48
C TYR A 55 -0.35 4.71 -2.18
N ILE A 56 -0.44 4.15 -0.98
CA ILE A 56 -1.56 3.34 -0.50
C ILE A 56 -2.00 3.87 0.85
N SER A 57 -3.24 4.34 0.96
CA SER A 57 -3.82 4.75 2.24
C SER A 57 -4.51 3.58 2.93
N LEU A 58 -4.25 3.43 4.23
CA LEU A 58 -4.97 2.54 5.14
C LEU A 58 -5.84 3.33 6.13
N GLU A 59 -6.12 4.60 5.86
CA GLU A 59 -7.11 5.36 6.63
C GLU A 59 -8.50 4.72 6.51
N GLU A 60 -9.29 4.78 7.56
CA GLU A 60 -10.65 4.20 7.55
C GLU A 60 -11.57 4.89 6.53
N MET A 61 -11.43 6.21 6.42
CA MET A 61 -12.03 7.03 5.36
C MET A 61 -10.89 7.66 4.58
N GLU A 62 -10.72 7.21 3.35
CA GLU A 62 -9.57 7.63 2.55
C GLU A 62 -9.68 9.09 2.11
N SER A 63 -8.64 9.86 2.40
CA SER A 63 -8.45 11.23 1.91
C SER A 63 -7.64 11.30 0.61
N THR A 64 -7.33 10.17 0.00
CA THR A 64 -6.46 10.07 -1.18
C THR A 64 -6.83 11.05 -2.29
N LEU A 65 -8.12 11.19 -2.63
CA LEU A 65 -8.57 12.08 -3.71
C LEU A 65 -8.35 13.56 -3.40
N GLU A 66 -8.38 13.96 -2.14
CA GLU A 66 -8.12 15.36 -1.72
C GLU A 66 -6.67 15.76 -2.05
N TYR A 67 -5.75 14.82 -1.95
CA TYR A 67 -4.34 15.04 -2.26
C TYR A 67 -4.00 14.81 -3.73
N MET A 68 -4.68 13.87 -4.40
CA MET A 68 -4.42 13.55 -5.81
C MET A 68 -5.02 14.56 -6.78
N GLY A 69 -5.99 15.38 -6.34
CA GLY A 69 -6.50 16.52 -7.12
C GLY A 69 -7.27 16.14 -8.38
N ALA A 70 -7.73 14.91 -8.52
CA ALA A 70 -8.49 14.43 -9.65
C ALA A 70 -9.83 13.84 -9.21
N PHE A 71 -10.87 14.03 -10.02
CA PHE A 71 -12.11 13.24 -9.93
C PHE A 71 -12.06 12.21 -11.05
N PRO A 72 -11.44 11.06 -10.83
CA PRO A 72 -11.23 10.10 -11.90
C PRO A 72 -12.48 9.28 -12.15
N GLU A 73 -12.75 9.06 -13.42
CA GLU A 73 -13.58 7.95 -13.83
C GLU A 73 -12.69 6.71 -13.88
N GLY A 74 -13.07 5.66 -13.17
CA GLY A 74 -12.27 4.44 -13.14
C GLY A 74 -12.84 3.39 -12.17
N LYS A 75 -12.17 2.26 -12.12
CA LYS A 75 -12.49 1.16 -11.21
C LYS A 75 -11.80 1.39 -9.87
N SER A 76 -12.53 1.12 -8.79
CA SER A 76 -12.03 1.30 -7.43
C SER A 76 -11.12 0.19 -6.95
N ILE A 77 -10.43 0.42 -5.81
CA ILE A 77 -9.64 -0.59 -5.11
C ILE A 77 -10.46 -1.83 -4.74
N SER A 78 -11.75 -1.69 -4.40
CA SER A 78 -12.60 -2.86 -4.10
C SER A 78 -12.76 -3.76 -5.31
N GLU A 79 -12.89 -3.20 -6.51
CA GLU A 79 -12.97 -4.00 -7.73
C GLU A 79 -11.63 -4.67 -8.04
N TYR A 80 -10.50 -3.98 -7.78
CA TYR A 80 -9.18 -4.59 -7.93
C TYR A 80 -9.02 -5.79 -7.01
N LEU A 81 -9.36 -5.64 -5.72
CA LEU A 81 -9.31 -6.73 -4.74
C LEU A 81 -10.20 -7.91 -5.14
N TYR A 82 -11.42 -7.62 -5.63
CA TYR A 82 -12.32 -8.66 -6.13
C TYR A 82 -11.66 -9.50 -7.24
N TYR A 83 -11.07 -8.86 -8.25
CA TYR A 83 -10.38 -9.59 -9.31
C TYR A 83 -9.12 -10.29 -8.81
N LEU A 84 -8.34 -9.64 -7.96
CA LEU A 84 -7.11 -10.19 -7.40
C LEU A 84 -7.37 -11.50 -6.64
N PHE A 85 -8.41 -11.55 -5.82
CA PHE A 85 -8.74 -12.74 -5.04
C PHE A 85 -9.43 -13.82 -5.87
N GLN A 86 -10.17 -13.46 -6.90
CA GLN A 86 -10.71 -14.44 -7.86
C GLN A 86 -9.62 -15.14 -8.67
N GLU A 87 -8.59 -14.42 -9.06
CA GLU A 87 -7.49 -14.95 -9.87
C GLU A 87 -6.36 -15.59 -9.02
N LYS A 88 -6.49 -15.57 -7.68
CA LYS A 88 -5.50 -16.15 -6.75
C LYS A 88 -5.20 -17.62 -7.06
N GLU A 89 -6.21 -18.41 -7.39
CA GLU A 89 -6.04 -19.82 -7.75
C GLU A 89 -5.29 -19.99 -9.10
N ARG A 90 -5.49 -19.06 -10.02
CA ARG A 90 -4.87 -19.08 -11.35
C ARG A 90 -3.47 -18.44 -11.37
N LYS A 91 -3.02 -17.86 -10.25
CA LYS A 91 -1.76 -17.11 -10.11
C LYS A 91 -1.63 -16.00 -11.18
N GLN A 92 -2.72 -15.39 -11.54
CA GLN A 92 -2.75 -14.24 -12.44
C GLN A 92 -2.97 -12.96 -11.63
N ILE A 93 -2.18 -11.93 -11.92
CA ILE A 93 -2.33 -10.62 -11.30
C ILE A 93 -3.11 -9.74 -12.27
N PRO A 94 -4.22 -9.11 -11.84
CA PRO A 94 -4.97 -8.19 -12.69
C PRO A 94 -4.10 -7.02 -13.14
N PHE A 95 -4.37 -6.50 -14.33
CA PHE A 95 -3.74 -5.25 -14.78
C PHE A 95 -4.14 -4.10 -13.86
N ILE A 96 -3.18 -3.60 -13.10
CA ILE A 96 -3.38 -2.59 -12.06
C ILE A 96 -3.79 -1.22 -12.62
N GLU A 97 -3.38 -0.89 -13.84
CA GLU A 97 -3.53 0.43 -14.46
C GLU A 97 -4.97 0.95 -14.49
N SER A 98 -5.93 0.05 -14.66
CA SER A 98 -7.35 0.43 -14.76
C SER A 98 -7.97 0.87 -13.42
N PHE A 99 -7.22 0.72 -12.33
CA PHE A 99 -7.67 0.98 -10.96
C PHE A 99 -6.89 2.13 -10.30
N LEU A 100 -5.98 2.74 -11.07
CA LEU A 100 -5.08 3.77 -10.56
C LEU A 100 -5.55 5.17 -10.91
N VAL A 101 -5.23 6.07 -10.01
CA VAL A 101 -5.24 7.51 -10.19
C VAL A 101 -3.82 8.02 -9.99
N PHE A 102 -3.51 9.19 -10.51
CA PHE A 102 -2.18 9.80 -10.35
C PHE A 102 -2.31 11.29 -10.07
N ASP A 103 -1.37 11.81 -9.31
CA ASP A 103 -1.30 13.25 -9.04
C ASP A 103 -0.44 13.99 -10.08
N CYS A 104 -0.40 15.33 -9.97
CA CYS A 104 0.40 16.18 -10.87
C CYS A 104 1.91 16.00 -10.69
N TYR A 105 2.36 15.25 -9.70
CA TYR A 105 3.77 14.91 -9.45
C TYR A 105 4.15 13.51 -9.96
N GLY A 106 3.16 12.76 -10.46
CA GLY A 106 3.34 11.40 -10.99
C GLY A 106 3.35 10.30 -9.93
N VAL A 107 2.80 10.57 -8.74
CA VAL A 107 2.53 9.54 -7.73
C VAL A 107 1.25 8.82 -8.12
N ASP A 108 1.32 7.49 -8.26
CA ASP A 108 0.15 6.65 -8.47
C ASP A 108 -0.52 6.32 -7.13
N SER A 109 -1.84 6.14 -7.13
CA SER A 109 -2.61 5.57 -6.04
C SER A 109 -3.80 4.79 -6.58
N PHE A 110 -4.38 3.91 -5.77
CA PHE A 110 -5.66 3.31 -6.14
C PHE A 110 -6.80 4.32 -6.05
N LEU A 111 -7.77 4.17 -6.94
CA LEU A 111 -9.02 4.91 -6.81
C LEU A 111 -9.77 4.39 -5.57
N PRO A 112 -10.09 5.25 -4.59
CA PRO A 112 -10.79 4.85 -3.39
C PRO A 112 -12.14 4.20 -3.66
N SER A 113 -12.52 3.29 -2.79
CA SER A 113 -13.87 2.73 -2.79
C SER A 113 -14.87 3.74 -2.23
N PRO A 114 -16.11 3.76 -2.72
CA PRO A 114 -17.16 4.53 -2.06
C PRO A 114 -17.37 4.04 -0.61
N GLY A 115 -17.25 4.94 0.35
CA GLY A 115 -17.47 4.66 1.76
C GLY A 115 -16.22 4.22 2.51
N ARG A 116 -16.26 3.07 3.16
CA ARG A 116 -15.15 2.58 3.99
C ARG A 116 -14.03 2.00 3.13
N ASN A 117 -12.80 2.21 3.56
CA ASN A 117 -11.62 1.68 2.88
C ASN A 117 -11.64 0.14 2.81
N ALA A 118 -11.64 -0.42 1.60
CA ALA A 118 -11.74 -1.85 1.37
C ALA A 118 -10.52 -2.62 1.91
N LEU A 119 -9.35 -2.00 1.93
CA LEU A 119 -8.11 -2.61 2.46
C LEU A 119 -8.20 -2.90 3.97
N ARG A 120 -9.04 -2.15 4.69
CA ARG A 120 -9.25 -2.34 6.14
C ARG A 120 -10.06 -3.60 6.47
N SER A 121 -10.73 -4.20 5.49
CA SER A 121 -11.46 -5.46 5.66
C SER A 121 -10.62 -6.69 5.42
N LEU A 122 -9.39 -6.54 4.91
CA LEU A 122 -8.48 -7.65 4.65
C LEU A 122 -7.92 -8.22 5.95
N ASP A 123 -7.80 -9.52 6.02
CA ASP A 123 -7.03 -10.18 7.06
C ASP A 123 -5.50 -10.10 6.78
N SER A 124 -4.70 -10.65 7.69
CA SER A 124 -3.23 -10.60 7.58
C SER A 124 -2.70 -11.30 6.34
N GLU A 125 -3.27 -12.44 5.96
CA GLU A 125 -2.81 -13.21 4.79
C GLU A 125 -3.23 -12.54 3.49
N GLU A 126 -4.44 -11.99 3.46
CA GLU A 126 -4.96 -11.22 2.33
C GLU A 126 -4.16 -9.95 2.09
N MET A 127 -3.81 -9.21 3.16
CA MET A 127 -2.98 -8.01 3.07
C MET A 127 -1.58 -8.34 2.55
N GLN A 128 -0.95 -9.39 3.07
CA GLN A 128 0.36 -9.84 2.58
C GLN A 128 0.31 -10.25 1.11
N TYR A 129 -0.76 -10.94 0.70
CA TYR A 129 -0.96 -11.33 -0.69
C TYR A 129 -1.16 -10.11 -1.60
N PHE A 130 -1.99 -9.15 -1.18
CA PHE A 130 -2.21 -7.89 -1.91
C PHE A 130 -0.88 -7.13 -2.11
N ILE A 131 -0.12 -6.89 -1.05
CA ILE A 131 1.17 -6.18 -1.12
C ILE A 131 2.13 -6.93 -2.05
N SER A 132 2.23 -8.25 -1.91
CA SER A 132 3.10 -9.07 -2.76
C SER A 132 2.69 -9.00 -4.22
N ALA A 133 1.39 -9.09 -4.52
CA ALA A 133 0.87 -9.00 -5.89
C ALA A 133 1.17 -7.63 -6.53
N VAL A 134 1.03 -6.54 -5.78
CA VAL A 134 1.38 -5.20 -6.26
C VAL A 134 2.88 -5.07 -6.54
N MET A 135 3.72 -5.62 -5.66
CA MET A 135 5.17 -5.65 -5.88
C MET A 135 5.55 -6.48 -7.09
N ASP A 136 4.80 -7.56 -7.35
CA ASP A 136 5.01 -8.49 -8.45
C ASP A 136 4.69 -7.88 -9.83
N THR A 137 4.08 -6.68 -9.87
CA THR A 137 3.83 -5.98 -11.14
C THR A 137 5.10 -5.43 -11.79
N ASP A 138 6.24 -5.37 -11.08
CA ASP A 138 7.51 -4.76 -11.51
C ASP A 138 7.37 -3.30 -11.99
N ARG A 139 6.29 -2.63 -11.56
CA ARG A 139 5.94 -1.28 -12.01
C ARG A 139 6.58 -0.20 -11.15
N TYR A 140 6.80 -0.49 -9.86
CA TYR A 140 7.19 0.50 -8.87
C TYR A 140 8.57 0.23 -8.28
N ASP A 141 9.28 1.34 -7.97
CA ASP A 141 10.50 1.30 -7.15
C ASP A 141 10.14 1.34 -5.66
N PHE A 142 9.04 2.04 -5.31
CA PHE A 142 8.59 2.21 -3.93
C PHE A 142 7.08 1.99 -3.81
N LEU A 143 6.70 1.28 -2.74
CA LEU A 143 5.36 1.31 -2.17
C LEU A 143 5.42 2.14 -0.89
N VAL A 144 4.61 3.18 -0.82
CA VAL A 144 4.48 4.05 0.36
C VAL A 144 3.10 3.80 0.96
N ILE A 145 3.06 3.20 2.14
CA ILE A 145 1.82 2.90 2.86
C ILE A 145 1.63 3.91 3.99
N ASP A 146 0.50 4.61 3.97
CA ASP A 146 0.02 5.43 5.08
C ASP A 146 -0.88 4.58 5.98
N ALA A 147 -0.34 4.13 7.09
CA ALA A 147 -1.05 3.33 8.08
C ALA A 147 -1.82 4.17 9.10
N GLY A 148 -1.64 5.50 9.09
CA GLY A 148 -2.23 6.39 10.08
C GLY A 148 -1.84 6.01 11.50
N SER A 149 -2.81 6.02 12.43
CA SER A 149 -2.61 5.60 13.84
C SER A 149 -3.20 4.21 14.14
N GLY A 150 -3.50 3.42 13.12
CA GLY A 150 -4.09 2.09 13.29
C GLY A 150 -3.11 1.02 13.75
N MET A 151 -3.64 0.01 14.45
CA MET A 151 -2.86 -1.15 14.94
C MET A 151 -3.61 -2.47 14.79
N ASP A 152 -4.49 -2.58 13.80
CA ASP A 152 -5.14 -3.86 13.54
C ASP A 152 -4.23 -4.87 12.81
N ASN A 153 -4.71 -6.09 12.65
CA ASN A 153 -3.91 -7.18 12.10
C ASN A 153 -3.44 -6.93 10.66
N SER A 154 -4.23 -6.24 9.85
CA SER A 154 -3.86 -5.90 8.47
C SER A 154 -2.70 -4.90 8.44
N ILE A 155 -2.73 -3.89 9.31
CA ILE A 155 -1.64 -2.91 9.48
C ILE A 155 -0.37 -3.57 10.04
N LEU A 156 -0.52 -4.44 11.04
CA LEU A 156 0.62 -5.19 11.58
C LEU A 156 1.33 -6.01 10.50
N SER A 157 0.58 -6.58 9.56
CA SER A 157 1.17 -7.26 8.40
C SER A 157 2.00 -6.32 7.52
N CYS A 158 1.58 -5.07 7.35
CA CYS A 158 2.37 -4.07 6.62
C CYS A 158 3.69 -3.77 7.33
N TYR A 159 3.68 -3.65 8.67
CA TYR A 159 4.90 -3.44 9.45
C TYR A 159 5.87 -4.63 9.36
N GLU A 160 5.35 -5.86 9.36
CA GLU A 160 6.17 -7.06 9.20
C GLU A 160 6.85 -7.14 7.84
N MET A 161 6.22 -6.62 6.80
CA MET A 161 6.73 -6.62 5.43
C MET A 161 7.61 -5.40 5.11
N ALA A 162 7.55 -4.34 5.90
CA ALA A 162 8.21 -3.08 5.61
C ALA A 162 9.74 -3.19 5.59
N ASP A 163 10.37 -2.53 4.61
CA ASP A 163 11.81 -2.28 4.62
C ASP A 163 12.14 -1.15 5.61
N ASN A 164 11.24 -0.14 5.70
CA ASN A 164 11.38 1.00 6.60
C ASN A 164 10.03 1.37 7.20
N ILE A 165 10.04 1.74 8.48
CA ILE A 165 8.87 2.28 9.19
C ILE A 165 9.24 3.69 9.66
N CYS A 166 8.44 4.68 9.27
CA CYS A 166 8.55 6.09 9.65
C CYS A 166 7.45 6.42 10.67
N MET A 167 7.85 6.92 11.84
CA MET A 167 6.92 7.27 12.92
C MET A 167 7.08 8.75 13.28
#